data_8f0f93010f40f3de3ca86e6668e88fb0
#
_entry.id   8f0f93010f40f3de3ca86e6668e88fb0
#
_cell.length_a   1.000
_cell.length_b   1.000
_cell.length_c   1.000
_cell.angle_alpha   90.00
_cell.angle_beta   90.00
_cell.angle_gamma   90.00
#
_symmetry.space_group_name_H-M   'P 1'
#
loop_
_entity.id
_entity.type
_entity.pdbx_description
1 polymer ?
#
loop_
_entity_poly.entity_id
_entity_poly.type
_entity_poly.pdbx_seq_one_letter_code
_entity_poly.pdbx_strand_id
1 'polypeptide(L)'
;MLYSVLAVGDVVGEAGLAHLERHLRPLQKLKNISFTVDNGENISGVGLTCKQAWRVYDAGTDAVTLGNHTFGKMEIGRMLDETPWLLRPANLSGRMPGHGCEIFDLNGLRFRVVNLIGRCTLQWNAENPFTLADQLLKQGTADFTLVDFHAEATSEKLALGYYLDGRVSALWGTHTHVPTADERVYPKGTGYITDLGMTGPIESVLGVESAQSVESFLGGLPGRYRSPDGPCKLQGAIFTLDSATGLCTAVERVDIR
;
A
#
# COMPACT_ATOMS: atom_id res chain seq x y z
N MET A 1 18.95 2.53 -16.81
CA MET A 1 19.12 3.39 -15.61
C MET A 1 18.39 2.74 -14.46
N LEU A 2 18.90 2.95 -13.22
CA LEU A 2 18.23 2.45 -12.03
C LEU A 2 17.36 3.54 -11.39
N TYR A 3 16.17 3.15 -10.97
CA TYR A 3 15.17 4.00 -10.30
C TYR A 3 14.75 3.36 -8.98
N SER A 4 14.64 4.16 -7.93
CA SER A 4 14.22 3.69 -6.62
C SER A 4 12.75 4.02 -6.39
N VAL A 5 11.94 3.01 -6.14
CA VAL A 5 10.52 3.15 -5.77
C VAL A 5 10.37 2.82 -4.30
N LEU A 6 9.74 3.70 -3.54
CA LEU A 6 9.39 3.48 -2.15
C LEU A 6 7.92 3.05 -2.05
N ALA A 7 7.68 1.91 -1.43
CA ALA A 7 6.36 1.50 -0.98
C ALA A 7 6.29 1.61 0.55
N VAL A 8 5.32 2.35 1.06
CA VAL A 8 5.10 2.57 2.50
C VAL A 8 3.92 1.73 2.97
N GLY A 9 4.09 1.05 4.10
CA GLY A 9 3.05 0.24 4.72
C GLY A 9 1.92 1.08 5.29
N ASP A 10 0.82 0.40 5.63
CA ASP A 10 -0.45 1.00 6.07
C ASP A 10 -0.25 2.16 7.05
N VAL A 11 -0.66 3.36 6.67
CA VAL A 11 -0.57 4.55 7.54
C VAL A 11 -1.74 4.51 8.52
N VAL A 12 -1.42 4.46 9.81
CA VAL A 12 -2.40 4.21 10.88
C VAL A 12 -2.52 5.41 11.83
N GLY A 13 -3.70 5.98 11.91
CA GLY A 13 -4.04 7.04 12.83
C GLY A 13 -3.41 8.41 12.49
N GLU A 14 -3.80 9.45 13.20
CA GLU A 14 -3.22 10.80 13.04
C GLU A 14 -1.74 10.83 13.42
N ALA A 15 -1.32 10.04 14.40
CA ALA A 15 0.09 9.96 14.81
C ALA A 15 0.96 9.37 13.68
N GLY A 16 0.46 8.32 13.00
CA GLY A 16 1.13 7.74 11.82
C GLY A 16 1.21 8.73 10.67
N LEU A 17 0.13 9.45 10.37
CA LEU A 17 0.13 10.48 9.33
C LEU A 17 1.13 11.61 9.66
N ALA A 18 1.14 12.10 10.89
CA ALA A 18 2.10 13.14 11.29
C ALA A 18 3.56 12.65 11.22
N HIS A 19 3.79 11.37 11.48
CA HIS A 19 5.12 10.75 11.34
C HIS A 19 5.53 10.64 9.87
N LEU A 20 4.61 10.24 8.99
CA LEU A 20 4.81 10.22 7.53
C LEU A 20 5.20 11.61 7.02
N GLU A 21 4.40 12.65 7.34
CA GLU A 21 4.64 14.04 6.93
C GLU A 21 6.05 14.54 7.32
N ARG A 22 6.54 14.10 8.47
CA ARG A 22 7.86 14.51 8.98
C ARG A 22 9.01 13.79 8.29
N HIS A 23 8.85 12.51 7.98
CA HIS A 23 9.97 11.64 7.60
C HIS A 23 10.03 11.27 6.12
N LEU A 24 8.91 11.39 5.37
CA LEU A 24 8.84 10.93 3.99
C LEU A 24 9.83 11.70 3.09
N ARG A 25 9.74 13.03 3.03
CA ARG A 25 10.65 13.83 2.16
C ARG A 25 12.13 13.70 2.51
N PRO A 26 12.55 13.71 3.79
CA PRO A 26 13.94 13.38 4.16
C PRO A 26 14.39 12.01 3.67
N LEU A 27 13.55 10.99 3.80
CA LEU A 27 13.84 9.64 3.30
C LEU A 27 13.96 9.60 1.78
N GLN A 28 13.01 10.22 1.06
CA GLN A 28 13.04 10.31 -0.40
C GLN A 28 14.36 10.94 -0.88
N LYS A 29 14.77 12.04 -0.26
CA LYS A 29 16.04 12.70 -0.58
C LYS A 29 17.26 11.84 -0.27
N LEU A 30 17.28 11.19 0.91
CA LEU A 30 18.40 10.35 1.35
C LEU A 30 18.61 9.13 0.43
N LYS A 31 17.51 8.50 -0.01
CA LYS A 31 17.51 7.28 -0.81
C LYS A 31 17.33 7.53 -2.32
N ASN A 32 17.30 8.79 -2.78
CA ASN A 32 17.04 9.18 -4.16
C ASN A 32 15.79 8.49 -4.73
N ILE A 33 14.69 8.54 -4.00
CA ILE A 33 13.43 7.94 -4.40
C ILE A 33 12.85 8.70 -5.59
N SER A 34 12.48 7.95 -6.61
CA SER A 34 11.90 8.46 -7.85
C SER A 34 10.38 8.45 -7.85
N PHE A 35 9.77 7.49 -7.13
CA PHE A 35 8.31 7.32 -7.05
C PHE A 35 7.93 6.71 -5.70
N THR A 36 6.83 7.17 -5.11
CA THR A 36 6.37 6.73 -3.79
C THR A 36 4.91 6.31 -3.82
N VAL A 37 4.62 5.13 -3.27
CA VAL A 37 3.26 4.61 -3.07
C VAL A 37 3.03 4.39 -1.58
N ASP A 38 1.95 4.97 -1.02
CA ASP A 38 1.58 4.80 0.38
C ASP A 38 0.19 4.15 0.49
N ASN A 39 0.00 3.23 1.44
CA ASN A 39 -1.34 2.75 1.77
C ASN A 39 -1.97 3.63 2.87
N GLY A 40 -3.07 4.33 2.53
CA GLY A 40 -3.71 5.32 3.39
C GLY A 40 -5.00 4.86 4.08
N GLU A 41 -5.42 3.61 3.96
CA GLU A 41 -6.77 3.17 4.35
C GLU A 41 -7.09 3.28 5.85
N ASN A 42 -6.06 3.32 6.71
CA ASN A 42 -6.21 3.24 8.17
C ASN A 42 -5.95 4.56 8.91
N ILE A 43 -5.81 5.67 8.21
CA ILE A 43 -5.49 6.98 8.83
C ILE A 43 -6.60 7.46 9.77
N SER A 44 -7.87 7.17 9.46
CA SER A 44 -9.01 7.42 10.37
C SER A 44 -9.34 6.24 11.29
N GLY A 45 -8.42 5.29 11.43
CA GLY A 45 -8.69 3.98 12.03
C GLY A 45 -9.42 3.05 11.06
N VAL A 46 -10.56 3.49 10.53
CA VAL A 46 -11.31 2.82 9.46
C VAL A 46 -11.59 3.84 8.38
N GLY A 47 -10.90 3.71 7.26
CA GLY A 47 -11.01 4.60 6.11
C GLY A 47 -10.13 5.84 6.18
N LEU A 48 -10.28 6.67 5.16
CA LEU A 48 -9.53 7.88 4.87
C LEU A 48 -10.49 9.04 4.62
N THR A 49 -10.28 10.20 5.25
CA THR A 49 -11.01 11.41 4.90
C THR A 49 -10.35 12.14 3.73
N CYS A 50 -11.13 12.95 3.00
CA CYS A 50 -10.58 13.77 1.90
C CYS A 50 -9.42 14.66 2.37
N LYS A 51 -9.54 15.28 3.56
CA LYS A 51 -8.48 16.11 4.14
C LYS A 51 -7.20 15.32 4.41
N GLN A 52 -7.32 14.10 4.94
CA GLN A 52 -6.17 13.24 5.21
C GLN A 52 -5.52 12.75 3.90
N ALA A 53 -6.32 12.44 2.88
CA ALA A 53 -5.80 12.05 1.56
C ALA A 53 -4.90 13.14 0.97
N TRP A 54 -5.35 14.40 1.01
CA TRP A 54 -4.51 15.53 0.57
C TRP A 54 -3.23 15.68 1.40
N ARG A 55 -3.27 15.46 2.70
CA ARG A 55 -2.08 15.52 3.55
C ARG A 55 -1.04 14.45 3.18
N VAL A 56 -1.49 13.21 2.88
CA VAL A 56 -0.59 12.16 2.37
C VAL A 56 0.05 12.60 1.05
N TYR A 57 -0.76 13.08 0.11
CA TYR A 57 -0.25 13.57 -1.17
C TYR A 57 0.74 14.74 -1.01
N ASP A 58 0.41 15.74 -0.18
CA ASP A 58 1.25 16.90 0.10
C ASP A 58 2.55 16.51 0.84
N ALA A 59 2.55 15.40 1.59
CA ALA A 59 3.76 14.86 2.21
C ALA A 59 4.81 14.39 1.18
N GLY A 60 4.40 14.15 -0.07
CA GLY A 60 5.29 13.76 -1.16
C GLY A 60 4.99 12.39 -1.77
N THR A 61 3.82 11.84 -1.52
CA THR A 61 3.34 10.59 -2.11
C THR A 61 2.87 10.83 -3.54
N ASP A 62 3.24 9.96 -4.47
CA ASP A 62 2.80 10.03 -5.88
C ASP A 62 1.50 9.26 -6.11
N ALA A 63 1.28 8.15 -5.40
CA ALA A 63 0.05 7.37 -5.47
C ALA A 63 -0.35 6.85 -4.08
N VAL A 64 -1.63 6.95 -3.73
CA VAL A 64 -2.19 6.43 -2.48
C VAL A 64 -3.08 5.22 -2.81
N THR A 65 -2.74 4.07 -2.24
CA THR A 65 -3.56 2.87 -2.31
C THR A 65 -4.44 2.72 -1.08
N LEU A 66 -5.50 1.97 -1.22
CA LEU A 66 -6.46 1.66 -0.16
C LEU A 66 -6.69 0.14 -0.09
N GLY A 67 -7.56 -0.31 0.81
CA GLY A 67 -7.85 -1.73 1.00
C GLY A 67 -9.31 -1.99 1.39
N ASN A 68 -9.52 -2.88 2.36
CA ASN A 68 -10.86 -3.28 2.80
C ASN A 68 -11.62 -2.15 3.52
N HIS A 69 -10.95 -1.12 3.98
CA HIS A 69 -11.57 0.06 4.61
C HIS A 69 -11.77 1.25 3.66
N THR A 70 -11.60 1.07 2.35
CA THR A 70 -11.74 2.13 1.33
C THR A 70 -12.97 3.03 1.58
N PHE A 71 -14.13 2.43 1.81
CA PHE A 71 -15.39 3.14 2.00
C PHE A 71 -15.77 3.34 3.47
N GLY A 72 -14.82 3.24 4.40
CA GLY A 72 -15.03 3.50 5.82
C GLY A 72 -15.41 4.96 6.14
N LYS A 73 -15.08 5.88 5.22
CA LYS A 73 -15.56 7.27 5.20
C LYS A 73 -16.26 7.53 3.87
N MET A 74 -17.57 7.75 3.92
CA MET A 74 -18.39 7.90 2.70
C MET A 74 -17.99 9.09 1.83
N GLU A 75 -17.42 10.14 2.42
CA GLU A 75 -16.98 11.34 1.69
C GLU A 75 -15.88 11.06 0.67
N ILE A 76 -15.12 9.98 0.84
CA ILE A 76 -14.02 9.64 -0.06
C ILE A 76 -14.51 9.24 -1.47
N GLY A 77 -15.75 8.80 -1.60
CA GLY A 77 -16.29 8.29 -2.86
C GLY A 77 -16.17 9.28 -4.02
N ARG A 78 -16.55 10.54 -3.80
CA ARG A 78 -16.41 11.58 -4.83
C ARG A 78 -14.95 11.85 -5.18
N MET A 79 -14.08 11.89 -4.16
CA MET A 79 -12.66 12.13 -4.38
C MET A 79 -12.01 10.99 -5.17
N LEU A 80 -12.42 9.74 -4.96
CA LEU A 80 -11.95 8.58 -5.73
C LEU A 80 -12.26 8.71 -7.24
N ASP A 81 -13.40 9.32 -7.62
CA ASP A 81 -13.76 9.56 -9.01
C ASP A 81 -12.98 10.72 -9.64
N GLU A 82 -12.63 11.73 -8.84
CA GLU A 82 -12.03 12.98 -9.33
C GLU A 82 -10.50 13.01 -9.25
N THR A 83 -9.89 12.01 -8.56
CA THR A 83 -8.48 12.07 -8.17
C THR A 83 -7.68 10.86 -8.67
N PRO A 84 -6.85 11.00 -9.71
CA PRO A 84 -6.15 9.87 -10.32
C PRO A 84 -5.09 9.21 -9.43
N TRP A 85 -4.54 9.94 -8.45
CA TRP A 85 -3.52 9.40 -7.55
C TRP A 85 -4.09 8.63 -6.35
N LEU A 86 -5.43 8.57 -6.17
CA LEU A 86 -6.09 7.83 -5.09
C LEU A 86 -6.75 6.57 -5.64
N LEU A 87 -6.21 5.41 -5.28
CA LEU A 87 -6.58 4.13 -5.88
C LEU A 87 -7.27 3.22 -4.86
N ARG A 88 -8.51 2.82 -5.16
CA ARG A 88 -9.17 1.73 -4.44
C ARG A 88 -8.77 0.36 -5.01
N PRO A 89 -9.03 -0.77 -4.33
CA PRO A 89 -8.82 -2.06 -4.95
C PRO A 89 -9.58 -2.22 -6.28
N ALA A 90 -8.85 -2.56 -7.35
CA ALA A 90 -9.39 -2.64 -8.70
C ALA A 90 -10.42 -3.75 -8.85
N ASN A 91 -10.26 -4.85 -8.09
CA ASN A 91 -11.15 -6.01 -8.14
C ASN A 91 -12.42 -5.88 -7.28
N LEU A 92 -12.70 -4.70 -6.71
CA LEU A 92 -14.03 -4.36 -6.22
C LEU A 92 -14.97 -4.04 -7.40
N SER A 93 -16.29 -4.12 -7.16
CA SER A 93 -17.30 -3.89 -8.21
C SER A 93 -17.05 -2.59 -8.98
N GLY A 94 -17.08 -2.66 -10.30
CA GLY A 94 -16.97 -1.48 -11.18
C GLY A 94 -18.12 -0.46 -11.03
N ARG A 95 -19.15 -0.78 -10.23
CA ARG A 95 -20.21 0.17 -9.85
C ARG A 95 -19.86 1.08 -8.67
N MET A 96 -18.74 0.77 -7.97
CA MET A 96 -18.25 1.59 -6.88
C MET A 96 -17.43 2.76 -7.42
N PRO A 97 -17.43 3.93 -6.74
CA PRO A 97 -16.63 5.08 -7.13
C PRO A 97 -15.14 4.76 -7.24
N GLY A 98 -14.45 5.45 -8.15
CA GLY A 98 -13.01 5.39 -8.31
C GLY A 98 -12.52 4.20 -9.12
N HIS A 99 -11.21 4.13 -9.25
CA HIS A 99 -10.48 3.13 -10.02
C HIS A 99 -9.35 2.53 -9.18
N GLY A 100 -8.75 1.46 -9.66
CA GLY A 100 -7.68 0.78 -8.92
C GLY A 100 -6.45 0.48 -9.76
N CYS A 101 -6.34 1.10 -10.93
CA CYS A 101 -5.17 1.04 -11.79
C CYS A 101 -5.00 2.38 -12.48
N GLU A 102 -3.79 2.96 -12.39
CA GLU A 102 -3.46 4.24 -13.03
C GLU A 102 -2.02 4.22 -13.55
N ILE A 103 -1.74 5.03 -14.58
CA ILE A 103 -0.41 5.20 -15.16
C ILE A 103 0.04 6.64 -14.94
N PHE A 104 1.08 6.80 -14.15
CA PHE A 104 1.69 8.08 -13.82
C PHE A 104 2.88 8.35 -14.75
N ASP A 105 2.89 9.49 -15.41
CA ASP A 105 4.03 9.94 -16.22
C ASP A 105 4.92 10.89 -15.39
N LEU A 106 6.14 10.47 -15.17
CA LEU A 106 7.14 11.25 -14.47
C LEU A 106 8.30 11.56 -15.45
N ASN A 107 8.21 12.70 -16.14
CA ASN A 107 9.21 13.15 -17.11
C ASN A 107 9.46 12.12 -18.23
N GLY A 108 8.42 11.47 -18.74
CA GLY A 108 8.47 10.48 -19.80
C GLY A 108 8.73 9.05 -19.32
N LEU A 109 8.87 8.83 -18.00
CA LEU A 109 8.94 7.49 -17.38
C LEU A 109 7.59 7.16 -16.79
N ARG A 110 6.99 6.04 -17.20
CA ARG A 110 5.61 5.68 -16.86
C ARG A 110 5.56 4.57 -15.83
N PHE A 111 4.93 4.89 -14.68
CA PHE A 111 4.68 3.96 -13.58
C PHE A 111 3.21 3.57 -13.59
N ARG A 112 2.91 2.30 -13.84
CA ARG A 112 1.58 1.75 -13.57
C ARG A 112 1.51 1.33 -12.11
N VAL A 113 0.53 1.83 -11.38
CA VAL A 113 0.19 1.36 -10.02
C VAL A 113 -1.13 0.59 -10.09
N VAL A 114 -1.12 -0.62 -9.56
CA VAL A 114 -2.30 -1.50 -9.47
C VAL A 114 -2.55 -1.80 -8.00
N ASN A 115 -3.74 -1.48 -7.51
CA ASN A 115 -4.19 -1.86 -6.19
C ASN A 115 -5.17 -3.04 -6.29
N LEU A 116 -4.91 -4.11 -5.57
CA LEU A 116 -5.76 -5.32 -5.53
C LEU A 116 -6.10 -5.69 -4.09
N ILE A 117 -7.24 -6.33 -3.88
CA ILE A 117 -7.63 -6.90 -2.59
C ILE A 117 -7.72 -8.42 -2.66
N GLY A 118 -7.24 -9.08 -1.61
CA GLY A 118 -7.36 -10.52 -1.43
C GLY A 118 -8.79 -10.98 -1.20
N ARG A 119 -9.04 -12.27 -1.40
CA ARG A 119 -10.36 -12.89 -1.20
C ARG A 119 -10.40 -13.83 0.00
N CYS A 120 -9.23 -14.29 0.45
CA CYS A 120 -9.15 -15.13 1.63
C CYS A 120 -9.40 -14.28 2.89
N THR A 121 -10.43 -14.64 3.65
CA THR A 121 -10.84 -14.03 4.93
C THR A 121 -11.38 -12.59 4.86
N LEU A 122 -11.06 -11.81 3.85
CA LEU A 122 -11.63 -10.48 3.66
C LEU A 122 -13.06 -10.58 3.11
N GLN A 123 -14.03 -9.96 3.83
CA GLN A 123 -15.47 -10.09 3.55
C GLN A 123 -15.94 -9.17 2.41
N TRP A 124 -15.20 -9.12 1.31
CA TRP A 124 -15.59 -8.40 0.10
C TRP A 124 -15.99 -9.36 -1.01
N ASN A 125 -17.05 -9.05 -1.73
CA ASN A 125 -17.39 -9.74 -2.98
C ASN A 125 -16.51 -9.20 -4.11
N ALA A 126 -15.21 -9.50 -4.02
CA ALA A 126 -14.19 -9.05 -4.96
C ALA A 126 -14.03 -10.05 -6.12
N GLU A 127 -13.74 -9.55 -7.32
CA GLU A 127 -13.34 -10.37 -8.45
C GLU A 127 -11.99 -11.06 -8.16
N ASN A 128 -11.68 -12.11 -8.93
CA ASN A 128 -10.43 -12.82 -8.77
C ASN A 128 -9.23 -11.91 -9.11
N PRO A 129 -8.32 -11.62 -8.14
CA PRO A 129 -7.21 -10.69 -8.36
C PRO A 129 -6.21 -11.17 -9.42
N PHE A 130 -6.06 -12.49 -9.59
CA PHE A 130 -5.15 -13.07 -10.60
C PHE A 130 -5.64 -12.79 -12.02
N THR A 131 -6.90 -13.08 -12.29
CA THR A 131 -7.48 -12.87 -13.64
C THR A 131 -7.67 -11.40 -13.97
N LEU A 132 -7.98 -10.57 -12.95
CA LEU A 132 -8.06 -9.13 -13.17
C LEU A 132 -6.68 -8.52 -13.43
N ALA A 133 -5.64 -8.97 -12.73
CA ALA A 133 -4.26 -8.53 -13.01
C ALA A 133 -3.90 -8.79 -14.48
N ASP A 134 -4.25 -9.95 -15.04
CA ASP A 134 -4.04 -10.26 -16.46
C ASP A 134 -4.72 -9.27 -17.42
N GLN A 135 -5.90 -8.78 -17.04
CA GLN A 135 -6.62 -7.80 -17.84
C GLN A 135 -5.99 -6.41 -17.74
N LEU A 136 -5.63 -5.99 -16.52
CA LEU A 136 -5.03 -4.68 -16.27
C LEU A 136 -3.64 -4.54 -16.91
N LEU A 137 -2.84 -5.59 -16.89
CA LEU A 137 -1.51 -5.58 -17.51
C LEU A 137 -1.54 -5.44 -19.04
N LYS A 138 -2.68 -5.72 -19.69
CA LYS A 138 -2.88 -5.52 -21.14
C LYS A 138 -3.30 -4.09 -21.50
N GLN A 139 -3.67 -3.27 -20.51
CA GLN A 139 -4.14 -1.91 -20.75
C GLN A 139 -2.96 -0.92 -20.78
N GLY A 140 -2.81 -0.19 -21.88
CA GLY A 140 -1.76 0.81 -22.04
C GLY A 140 -0.34 0.23 -21.92
N THR A 141 0.65 1.11 -21.97
CA THR A 141 2.08 0.76 -21.82
C THR A 141 2.66 1.51 -20.64
N ALA A 142 3.47 0.83 -19.84
CA ALA A 142 4.21 1.42 -18.73
C ALA A 142 5.63 0.85 -18.73
N ASP A 143 6.59 1.66 -18.24
CA ASP A 143 7.98 1.23 -18.09
C ASP A 143 8.14 0.37 -16.85
N PHE A 144 7.38 0.70 -15.79
CA PHE A 144 7.32 -0.05 -14.56
C PHE A 144 5.87 -0.34 -14.15
N THR A 145 5.64 -1.52 -13.59
CA THR A 145 4.35 -1.90 -13.01
C THR A 145 4.52 -2.29 -11.54
N LEU A 146 3.80 -1.60 -10.69
CA LEU A 146 3.82 -1.70 -9.23
C LEU A 146 2.48 -2.25 -8.74
N VAL A 147 2.49 -3.26 -7.90
CA VAL A 147 1.27 -3.90 -7.41
C VAL A 147 1.23 -3.86 -5.88
N ASP A 148 0.26 -3.16 -5.31
CA ASP A 148 -0.13 -3.28 -3.92
C ASP A 148 -1.23 -4.35 -3.79
N PHE A 149 -0.91 -5.43 -3.08
CA PHE A 149 -1.86 -6.51 -2.83
C PHE A 149 -2.30 -6.51 -1.37
N HIS A 150 -3.40 -5.84 -1.11
CA HIS A 150 -3.99 -5.73 0.22
C HIS A 150 -4.73 -7.02 0.61
N ALA A 151 -4.08 -7.90 1.34
CA ALA A 151 -4.60 -9.24 1.64
C ALA A 151 -4.16 -9.74 3.01
N GLU A 152 -5.04 -10.54 3.65
CA GLU A 152 -4.75 -11.19 4.93
C GLU A 152 -3.84 -12.41 4.75
N ALA A 153 -4.16 -13.30 3.80
CA ALA A 153 -3.51 -14.60 3.70
C ALA A 153 -2.12 -14.52 3.04
N THR A 154 -1.09 -14.89 3.79
CA THR A 154 0.30 -15.01 3.28
C THR A 154 0.38 -15.90 2.04
N SER A 155 -0.37 -17.01 2.01
CA SER A 155 -0.38 -17.93 0.87
C SER A 155 -0.95 -17.28 -0.40
N GLU A 156 -1.97 -16.43 -0.29
CA GLU A 156 -2.56 -15.71 -1.41
C GLU A 156 -1.56 -14.65 -1.95
N LYS A 157 -0.87 -13.93 -1.05
CA LYS A 157 0.19 -12.98 -1.41
C LYS A 157 1.35 -13.65 -2.17
N LEU A 158 1.88 -14.73 -1.62
CA LEU A 158 2.95 -15.50 -2.26
C LEU A 158 2.52 -16.07 -3.62
N ALA A 159 1.30 -16.62 -3.70
CA ALA A 159 0.78 -17.19 -4.94
C ALA A 159 0.66 -16.13 -6.05
N LEU A 160 0.14 -14.93 -5.73
CA LEU A 160 0.05 -13.83 -6.69
C LEU A 160 1.45 -13.34 -7.09
N GLY A 161 2.39 -13.27 -6.15
CA GLY A 161 3.78 -12.91 -6.42
C GLY A 161 4.44 -13.84 -7.44
N TYR A 162 4.33 -15.17 -7.25
CA TYR A 162 4.84 -16.15 -8.22
C TYR A 162 4.09 -16.11 -9.56
N TYR A 163 2.78 -15.87 -9.52
CA TYR A 163 1.97 -15.77 -10.74
C TYR A 163 2.37 -14.58 -11.62
N LEU A 164 2.76 -13.47 -11.00
CA LEU A 164 3.16 -12.24 -11.68
C LEU A 164 4.68 -12.13 -11.88
N ASP A 165 5.48 -13.10 -11.44
CA ASP A 165 6.94 -13.06 -11.56
C ASP A 165 7.41 -12.88 -13.01
N GLY A 166 8.20 -11.82 -13.25
CA GLY A 166 8.69 -11.39 -14.57
C GLY A 166 7.68 -10.63 -15.41
N ARG A 167 6.49 -10.32 -14.86
CA ARG A 167 5.40 -9.60 -15.54
C ARG A 167 5.12 -8.23 -14.94
N VAL A 168 5.60 -8.01 -13.71
CA VAL A 168 5.52 -6.75 -12.98
C VAL A 168 6.88 -6.42 -12.39
N SER A 169 7.15 -5.14 -12.16
CA SER A 169 8.43 -4.68 -11.60
C SER A 169 8.53 -4.98 -10.11
N ALA A 170 7.45 -4.72 -9.37
CA ALA A 170 7.38 -4.96 -7.94
C ALA A 170 5.97 -5.35 -7.51
N LEU A 171 5.88 -6.23 -6.50
CA LEU A 171 4.65 -6.59 -5.79
C LEU A 171 4.94 -6.64 -4.31
N TRP A 172 4.11 -6.00 -3.53
CA TRP A 172 4.15 -6.03 -2.07
C TRP A 172 2.78 -6.27 -1.47
N GLY A 173 2.76 -6.80 -0.26
CA GLY A 173 1.54 -6.94 0.52
C GLY A 173 1.37 -5.84 1.54
N THR A 174 0.11 -5.56 1.87
CA THR A 174 -0.37 -4.68 2.93
C THR A 174 -1.45 -5.38 3.75
N HIS A 175 -2.05 -4.75 4.74
CA HIS A 175 -3.15 -5.21 5.58
C HIS A 175 -2.74 -5.74 6.97
N THR A 176 -1.71 -6.57 7.09
CA THR A 176 -1.43 -7.23 8.38
C THR A 176 -0.74 -6.32 9.38
N HIS A 177 -0.20 -5.17 8.94
CA HIS A 177 0.54 -4.20 9.74
C HIS A 177 1.85 -4.74 10.37
N VAL A 178 2.23 -5.97 10.05
CA VAL A 178 3.46 -6.61 10.55
C VAL A 178 4.42 -6.86 9.39
N PRO A 179 5.58 -6.19 9.36
CA PRO A 179 6.52 -6.34 8.26
C PRO A 179 7.11 -7.75 8.26
N THR A 180 7.16 -8.37 7.09
CA THR A 180 7.81 -9.66 6.91
C THR A 180 9.29 -9.50 6.58
N ALA A 181 10.08 -10.55 6.73
CA ALA A 181 11.51 -10.58 6.50
C ALA A 181 11.87 -11.44 5.28
N ASP A 182 11.03 -11.38 4.24
CA ASP A 182 11.14 -12.20 3.04
C ASP A 182 11.35 -11.37 1.77
N GLU A 183 11.80 -10.12 1.94
CA GLU A 183 12.12 -9.23 0.81
C GLU A 183 13.14 -9.87 -0.13
N ARG A 184 12.83 -9.88 -1.41
CA ARG A 184 13.69 -10.50 -2.43
C ARG A 184 13.31 -10.08 -3.85
N VAL A 185 14.19 -10.38 -4.79
CA VAL A 185 13.87 -10.41 -6.21
C VAL A 185 13.56 -11.86 -6.60
N TYR A 186 12.42 -12.09 -7.21
CA TYR A 186 12.01 -13.40 -7.73
C TYR A 186 12.85 -13.82 -8.95
N PRO A 187 12.88 -15.12 -9.31
CA PRO A 187 13.78 -15.63 -10.36
C PRO A 187 13.62 -14.97 -11.73
N LYS A 188 12.43 -14.43 -12.05
CA LYS A 188 12.19 -13.74 -13.33
C LYS A 188 12.26 -12.20 -13.20
N GLY A 189 12.66 -11.69 -12.02
CA GLY A 189 12.99 -10.28 -11.84
C GLY A 189 11.91 -9.42 -11.17
N THR A 190 10.83 -9.96 -10.64
CA THR A 190 9.87 -9.19 -9.84
C THR A 190 10.39 -8.98 -8.43
N GLY A 191 10.47 -7.73 -7.95
CA GLY A 191 10.73 -7.42 -6.55
C GLY A 191 9.52 -7.78 -5.68
N TYR A 192 9.75 -8.42 -4.52
CA TYR A 192 8.67 -8.94 -3.68
C TYR A 192 8.95 -8.76 -2.18
N ILE A 193 7.90 -8.47 -1.43
CA ILE A 193 7.80 -8.64 0.03
C ILE A 193 6.36 -9.00 0.41
N THR A 194 6.19 -9.94 1.34
CA THR A 194 4.85 -10.41 1.75
C THR A 194 4.04 -9.34 2.45
N ASP A 195 4.64 -8.53 3.32
CA ASP A 195 3.95 -7.39 3.95
C ASP A 195 4.94 -6.28 4.32
N LEU A 196 4.55 -5.04 4.05
CA LEU A 196 5.36 -3.85 4.32
C LEU A 196 5.38 -3.45 5.80
N GLY A 197 4.42 -3.92 6.59
CA GLY A 197 4.16 -3.43 7.93
C GLY A 197 3.28 -2.19 7.95
N MET A 198 3.45 -1.32 8.94
CA MET A 198 2.66 -0.10 9.09
C MET A 198 3.51 1.15 9.38
N THR A 199 2.94 2.30 9.06
CA THR A 199 3.42 3.62 9.51
C THR A 199 2.49 4.11 10.61
N GLY A 200 2.95 4.06 11.87
CA GLY A 200 2.08 4.35 13.01
C GLY A 200 2.74 4.09 14.37
N PRO A 201 1.95 4.12 15.46
CA PRO A 201 2.43 4.00 16.82
C PRO A 201 3.18 2.69 17.07
N ILE A 202 4.36 2.77 17.71
CA ILE A 202 5.17 1.59 18.06
C ILE A 202 4.49 0.79 19.17
N GLU A 203 4.11 1.48 20.26
CA GLU A 203 3.48 0.89 21.43
C GLU A 203 1.96 0.70 21.22
N SER A 204 1.61 -0.25 20.34
CA SER A 204 0.24 -0.52 19.93
C SER A 204 0.06 -1.97 19.51
N VAL A 205 -1.19 -2.42 19.43
CA VAL A 205 -1.55 -3.66 18.73
C VAL A 205 -2.07 -3.28 17.34
N LEU A 206 -1.21 -3.37 16.34
CA LEU A 206 -1.52 -3.03 14.94
C LEU A 206 -2.06 -1.59 14.78
N GLY A 207 -1.58 -0.65 15.61
CA GLY A 207 -2.04 0.74 15.60
C GLY A 207 -3.20 1.06 16.56
N VAL A 208 -3.74 0.06 17.28
CA VAL A 208 -4.79 0.21 18.30
C VAL A 208 -4.18 0.23 19.70
N GLU A 209 -4.76 1.00 20.62
CA GLU A 209 -4.38 1.00 22.04
C GLU A 209 -4.30 -0.43 22.60
N SER A 210 -3.17 -0.79 23.18
CA SER A 210 -2.89 -2.16 23.63
C SER A 210 -3.91 -2.67 24.66
N ALA A 211 -4.28 -1.80 25.63
CA ALA A 211 -5.27 -2.17 26.65
C ALA A 211 -6.65 -2.46 26.04
N GLN A 212 -7.06 -1.69 25.03
CA GLN A 212 -8.33 -1.90 24.33
C GLN A 212 -8.32 -3.22 23.54
N SER A 213 -7.23 -3.52 22.87
CA SER A 213 -7.07 -4.77 22.11
C SER A 213 -7.08 -5.98 23.05
N VAL A 214 -6.34 -5.91 24.16
CA VAL A 214 -6.30 -6.99 25.17
C VAL A 214 -7.70 -7.24 25.75
N GLU A 215 -8.42 -6.18 26.13
CA GLU A 215 -9.79 -6.30 26.67
C GLU A 215 -10.74 -6.96 25.66
N SER A 216 -10.63 -6.61 24.38
CA SER A 216 -11.42 -7.24 23.31
C SER A 216 -11.15 -8.74 23.19
N PHE A 217 -9.90 -9.17 23.26
CA PHE A 217 -9.54 -10.60 23.21
C PHE A 217 -9.91 -11.37 24.49
N LEU A 218 -10.01 -10.69 25.63
CA LEU A 218 -10.52 -11.27 26.87
C LEU A 218 -12.05 -11.46 26.87
N GLY A 219 -12.74 -11.02 25.82
CA GLY A 219 -14.18 -11.14 25.67
C GLY A 219 -14.97 -9.92 26.13
N GLY A 220 -14.30 -8.78 26.33
CA GLY A 220 -14.93 -7.50 26.61
C GLY A 220 -15.79 -7.01 25.47
N LEU A 221 -16.67 -6.05 25.74
CA LEU A 221 -17.52 -5.45 24.71
C LEU A 221 -16.66 -4.67 23.70
N PRO A 222 -16.88 -4.86 22.38
CA PRO A 222 -16.16 -4.10 21.37
C PRO A 222 -16.53 -2.63 21.46
N GLY A 223 -15.51 -1.77 21.48
CA GLY A 223 -15.64 -0.32 21.43
C GLY A 223 -15.05 0.26 20.15
N ARG A 224 -15.22 1.57 19.95
CA ARG A 224 -14.52 2.25 18.86
C ARG A 224 -13.01 2.23 19.12
N TYR A 225 -12.26 1.62 18.19
CA TYR A 225 -10.81 1.57 18.28
C TYR A 225 -10.19 2.97 18.30
N ARG A 226 -9.17 3.13 19.13
CA ARG A 226 -8.36 4.34 19.25
C ARG A 226 -6.91 4.01 18.93
N SER A 227 -6.30 4.89 18.16
CA SER A 227 -4.86 4.85 17.94
C SER A 227 -4.18 5.64 19.06
N PRO A 228 -3.18 5.08 19.76
CA PRO A 228 -2.48 5.82 20.79
C PRO A 228 -1.60 6.91 20.21
N ASP A 229 -1.37 7.96 20.99
CA ASP A 229 -0.32 8.92 20.75
C ASP A 229 1.04 8.33 21.21
N GLY A 230 2.15 8.86 20.68
CA GLY A 230 3.49 8.48 21.13
C GLY A 230 4.49 8.27 20.00
N PRO A 231 5.63 7.62 20.29
CA PRO A 231 6.63 7.30 19.28
C PRO A 231 6.04 6.44 18.16
N CYS A 232 6.30 6.83 16.93
CA CYS A 232 5.85 6.14 15.74
C CYS A 232 7.03 5.56 14.96
N LYS A 233 6.71 4.66 14.04
CA LYS A 233 7.62 4.11 13.04
C LYS A 233 7.05 4.35 11.63
N LEU A 234 7.94 4.42 10.63
CA LEU A 234 7.60 4.33 9.22
C LEU A 234 8.22 3.05 8.68
N GLN A 235 7.38 2.13 8.24
CA GLN A 235 7.82 0.86 7.66
C GLN A 235 7.42 0.77 6.19
N GLY A 236 8.26 0.09 5.40
CA GLY A 236 8.07 -0.04 3.98
C GLY A 236 9.19 -0.81 3.31
N ALA A 237 9.27 -0.71 1.99
CA ALA A 237 10.37 -1.27 1.20
C ALA A 237 10.74 -0.37 0.03
N ILE A 238 12.02 -0.35 -0.33
CA ILE A 238 12.55 0.30 -1.52
C ILE A 238 12.86 -0.78 -2.55
N PHE A 239 12.31 -0.60 -3.75
CA PHE A 239 12.54 -1.45 -4.92
C PHE A 239 13.43 -0.71 -5.90
N THR A 240 14.60 -1.27 -6.24
CA THR A 240 15.48 -0.73 -7.28
C THR A 240 15.11 -1.36 -8.62
N LEU A 241 14.65 -0.55 -9.56
CA LEU A 241 14.12 -0.97 -10.85
C LEU A 241 15.05 -0.55 -11.98
N ASP A 242 15.27 -1.43 -12.97
CA ASP A 242 16.06 -1.11 -14.16
C ASP A 242 15.16 -0.79 -15.36
N SER A 243 15.28 0.45 -15.88
CA SER A 243 14.49 0.90 -17.05
C SER A 243 14.82 0.15 -18.36
N ALA A 244 15.94 -0.55 -18.43
CA ALA A 244 16.25 -1.36 -19.61
C ALA A 244 15.42 -2.64 -19.70
N THR A 245 14.99 -3.17 -18.55
CA THR A 245 14.24 -4.43 -18.46
C THR A 245 12.83 -4.25 -17.94
N GLY A 246 12.54 -3.14 -17.25
CA GLY A 246 11.30 -2.93 -16.51
C GLY A 246 11.20 -3.74 -15.21
N LEU A 247 12.28 -4.42 -14.79
CA LEU A 247 12.30 -5.37 -13.68
C LEU A 247 13.09 -4.85 -12.48
N CYS A 248 12.89 -5.49 -11.34
CA CYS A 248 13.57 -5.19 -10.09
C CYS A 248 14.95 -5.85 -10.02
N THR A 249 15.91 -5.16 -9.44
CA THR A 249 17.28 -5.66 -9.22
C THR A 249 17.63 -5.80 -7.74
N ALA A 250 16.94 -5.08 -6.84
CA ALA A 250 17.13 -5.18 -5.40
C ALA A 250 15.88 -4.74 -4.64
N VAL A 251 15.69 -5.31 -3.44
CA VAL A 251 14.64 -4.92 -2.49
C VAL A 251 15.31 -4.68 -1.13
N GLU A 252 15.01 -3.53 -0.50
CA GLU A 252 15.53 -3.14 0.81
C GLU A 252 14.36 -2.75 1.72
N ARG A 253 14.24 -3.36 2.90
CA ARG A 253 13.25 -2.93 3.90
C ARG A 253 13.62 -1.59 4.52
N VAL A 254 12.59 -0.81 4.87
CA VAL A 254 12.70 0.46 5.59
C VAL A 254 12.03 0.34 6.94
N ASP A 255 12.70 0.80 8.01
CA ASP A 255 12.14 0.95 9.37
C ASP A 255 12.77 2.23 9.98
N ILE A 256 12.00 3.30 10.06
CA ILE A 256 12.41 4.59 10.62
C ILE A 256 11.59 4.85 11.88
N ARG A 257 12.30 5.15 12.98
CA ARG A 257 11.70 5.37 14.31
C ARG A 257 11.98 6.78 14.80
#